data_455f385b1e4db2139e8401e27b102ada
#
_entry.id   455f385b1e4db2139e8401e27b102ada
#
_cell.length_a   1.000
_cell.length_b   1.000
_cell.length_c   1.000
_cell.angle_alpha   90.00
_cell.angle_beta   90.00
_cell.angle_gamma   90.00
#
_symmetry.space_group_name_H-M   'P 1'
#
loop_
_entity.id
_entity.type
_entity.pdbx_description
1 polymer ?
#
loop_
_entity_poly.entity_id
_entity_poly.type
_entity_poly.pdbx_seq_one_letter_code
_entity_poly.pdbx_strand_id
1 'polypeptide(L)'
;MNTRHLLFAFAALLPLAPHGAAQESPTLRKIAETGVISIGFRDKSIPFSYLDKQQRPTGYSIELCYRIVDAIRTRLKAPGLEVMLRPVTSANRSAFMLNGIVDLECGSTTNTLERQKEVAFSVTTFVAATSLVAKKAARIDSLQALKGSTVVSTAGTTAINALGDTAQAQGLDLHIIPGRDHAEAFSMVEADRALAFVMDDVLLHGLVAAAKDPGMYAIVATDLPVQPYGIVVRKNDPEFKKLVDEAIVALFKSGEVQQIYRKWFAPLQLPMSPALKKAIAAPTDSGDPAAYR
;
A
#
# COMPACT_ATOMS: atom_id res chain seq x y z
N MET A 1 -40.27 70.32 37.09
CA MET A 1 -39.66 70.00 35.77
C MET A 1 -38.90 68.68 35.96
N ASN A 2 -39.55 67.55 35.56
CA ASN A 2 -38.98 66.20 35.72
C ASN A 2 -38.43 65.73 34.40
N THR A 3 -37.12 65.58 34.30
CA THR A 3 -36.44 65.06 33.13
C THR A 3 -36.25 63.53 33.33
N ARG A 4 -37.00 62.71 32.58
CA ARG A 4 -36.82 61.27 32.55
C ARG A 4 -35.71 60.92 31.52
N HIS A 5 -34.60 60.33 31.98
CA HIS A 5 -33.61 59.75 31.11
C HIS A 5 -34.06 58.35 30.67
N LEU A 6 -34.28 58.17 29.35
CA LEU A 6 -34.46 56.86 28.70
C LEU A 6 -33.04 56.24 28.47
N LEU A 7 -32.80 55.13 29.13
CA LEU A 7 -31.67 54.26 28.83
C LEU A 7 -32.03 53.32 27.67
N PHE A 8 -31.43 53.52 26.52
CA PHE A 8 -31.48 52.54 25.40
C PHE A 8 -30.45 51.43 25.65
N ALA A 9 -30.93 50.22 25.92
CA ALA A 9 -30.10 49.05 25.96
C ALA A 9 -29.81 48.58 24.52
N PHE A 10 -28.54 48.69 24.10
CA PHE A 10 -28.04 48.18 22.82
C PHE A 10 -27.75 46.68 22.97
N ALA A 11 -28.64 45.83 22.51
CA ALA A 11 -28.43 44.39 22.43
C ALA A 11 -27.40 44.10 21.29
N ALA A 12 -26.16 43.79 21.65
CA ALA A 12 -25.16 43.34 20.70
C ALA A 12 -25.50 41.94 20.23
N LEU A 13 -26.00 41.81 18.98
CA LEU A 13 -26.09 40.57 18.29
C LEU A 13 -24.65 40.10 17.92
N LEU A 14 -24.15 39.13 18.66
CA LEU A 14 -22.95 38.39 18.29
C LEU A 14 -23.26 37.56 17.04
N PRO A 15 -22.51 37.70 15.92
CA PRO A 15 -22.70 36.82 14.77
C PRO A 15 -22.29 35.39 15.19
N LEU A 16 -23.22 34.44 15.10
CA LEU A 16 -22.90 33.01 15.11
C LEU A 16 -21.97 32.76 13.90
N ALA A 17 -20.70 32.46 14.17
CA ALA A 17 -19.78 31.97 13.16
C ALA A 17 -20.41 30.69 12.55
N PRO A 18 -20.48 30.57 11.22
CA PRO A 18 -20.97 29.34 10.61
C PRO A 18 -20.04 28.21 11.08
N HIS A 19 -20.64 27.18 11.69
CA HIS A 19 -19.96 25.91 11.93
C HIS A 19 -19.45 25.47 10.57
N GLY A 20 -18.12 25.35 10.41
CA GLY A 20 -17.49 24.93 9.16
C GLY A 20 -18.23 23.70 8.64
N ALA A 21 -18.91 23.85 7.51
CA ALA A 21 -19.50 22.71 6.80
C ALA A 21 -18.39 21.71 6.59
N ALA A 22 -18.52 20.50 7.14
CA ALA A 22 -17.58 19.42 6.89
C ALA A 22 -17.46 19.32 5.37
N GLN A 23 -16.23 19.48 4.86
CA GLN A 23 -15.98 19.47 3.42
C GLN A 23 -16.45 18.13 2.88
N GLU A 24 -17.50 18.14 2.06
CA GLU A 24 -18.08 16.92 1.50
C GLU A 24 -17.05 16.20 0.64
N SER A 25 -16.82 14.90 0.89
CA SER A 25 -15.88 14.10 0.12
C SER A 25 -16.28 14.01 -1.35
N PRO A 26 -15.47 14.52 -2.29
CA PRO A 26 -15.74 14.39 -3.72
C PRO A 26 -15.82 12.92 -4.16
N THR A 27 -15.03 12.04 -3.54
CA THR A 27 -15.04 10.59 -3.85
C THR A 27 -16.34 9.95 -3.39
N LEU A 28 -16.79 10.21 -2.16
CA LEU A 28 -18.05 9.64 -1.67
C LEU A 28 -19.25 10.16 -2.47
N ARG A 29 -19.26 11.44 -2.85
CA ARG A 29 -20.29 12.00 -3.71
C ARG A 29 -20.35 11.30 -5.06
N LYS A 30 -19.20 11.17 -5.75
CA LYS A 30 -19.10 10.44 -7.03
C LYS A 30 -19.59 9.00 -6.88
N ILE A 31 -19.22 8.30 -5.80
CA ILE A 31 -19.67 6.93 -5.55
C ILE A 31 -21.18 6.87 -5.32
N ALA A 32 -21.75 7.82 -4.57
CA ALA A 32 -23.18 7.90 -4.32
C ALA A 32 -23.98 8.18 -5.61
N GLU A 33 -23.47 9.07 -6.47
CA GLU A 33 -24.12 9.45 -7.75
C GLU A 33 -24.06 8.31 -8.78
N THR A 34 -22.92 7.59 -8.85
CA THR A 34 -22.73 6.54 -9.86
C THR A 34 -23.16 5.14 -9.42
N GLY A 35 -23.30 4.92 -8.12
CA GLY A 35 -23.51 3.58 -7.56
C GLY A 35 -22.31 2.64 -7.70
N VAL A 36 -21.11 3.17 -8.03
CA VAL A 36 -19.92 2.36 -8.34
C VAL A 36 -18.69 2.88 -7.60
N ILE A 37 -17.94 1.96 -6.95
CA ILE A 37 -16.59 2.21 -6.48
C ILE A 37 -15.57 1.45 -7.33
N SER A 38 -14.51 2.12 -7.78
CA SER A 38 -13.45 1.54 -8.60
C SER A 38 -12.23 1.19 -7.74
N ILE A 39 -11.84 -0.09 -7.75
CA ILE A 39 -10.67 -0.60 -7.02
C ILE A 39 -9.56 -0.98 -8.00
N GLY A 40 -8.40 -0.34 -7.85
CA GLY A 40 -7.17 -0.74 -8.52
C GLY A 40 -6.58 -1.98 -7.85
N PHE A 41 -6.38 -3.05 -8.60
CA PHE A 41 -5.76 -4.28 -8.12
C PHE A 41 -4.50 -4.64 -8.91
N ARG A 42 -3.61 -5.40 -8.27
CA ARG A 42 -2.42 -5.99 -8.91
C ARG A 42 -2.73 -7.44 -9.29
N ASP A 43 -2.22 -7.87 -10.43
CA ASP A 43 -2.43 -9.24 -10.90
C ASP A 43 -1.31 -10.21 -10.50
N LYS A 44 -0.15 -9.69 -10.01
CA LYS A 44 1.06 -10.47 -9.71
C LYS A 44 1.76 -10.09 -8.39
N SER A 45 1.05 -9.52 -7.39
CA SER A 45 1.62 -9.12 -6.09
C SER A 45 1.14 -10.05 -4.97
N ILE A 46 1.49 -11.35 -5.05
CA ILE A 46 1.18 -12.37 -4.04
C ILE A 46 1.93 -12.04 -2.73
N PRO A 47 1.27 -12.09 -1.55
CA PRO A 47 -0.11 -12.47 -1.28
C PRO A 47 -1.09 -11.30 -1.15
N PHE A 48 -0.72 -10.07 -1.53
CA PHE A 48 -1.52 -8.85 -1.30
C PHE A 48 -2.65 -8.65 -2.31
N SER A 49 -2.33 -8.77 -3.58
CA SER A 49 -3.25 -8.51 -4.68
C SER A 49 -2.79 -9.28 -5.91
N TYR A 50 -3.56 -10.27 -6.31
CA TYR A 50 -3.21 -11.15 -7.43
C TYR A 50 -4.46 -11.82 -8.00
N LEU A 51 -4.34 -12.45 -9.16
CA LEU A 51 -5.40 -13.27 -9.74
C LEU A 51 -5.29 -14.71 -9.23
N ASP A 52 -6.41 -15.24 -8.70
CA ASP A 52 -6.51 -16.65 -8.31
C ASP A 52 -6.55 -17.58 -9.57
N LYS A 53 -6.66 -18.89 -9.33
CA LYS A 53 -6.76 -19.88 -10.43
C LYS A 53 -7.97 -19.67 -11.33
N GLN A 54 -9.01 -19.00 -10.84
CA GLN A 54 -10.23 -18.64 -11.57
C GLN A 54 -10.17 -17.23 -12.19
N GLN A 55 -8.97 -16.61 -12.20
CA GLN A 55 -8.74 -15.25 -12.71
C GLN A 55 -9.52 -14.17 -11.94
N ARG A 56 -9.79 -14.38 -10.65
CA ARG A 56 -10.48 -13.39 -9.78
C ARG A 56 -9.45 -12.66 -8.94
N PRO A 57 -9.52 -11.33 -8.86
CA PRO A 57 -8.67 -10.56 -7.96
C PRO A 57 -8.88 -10.97 -6.49
N THR A 58 -7.80 -11.29 -5.81
CA THR A 58 -7.79 -11.75 -4.43
C THR A 58 -6.51 -11.33 -3.72
N GLY A 59 -6.43 -11.53 -2.41
CA GLY A 59 -5.24 -11.25 -1.60
C GLY A 59 -5.56 -10.42 -0.35
N TYR A 60 -4.54 -10.23 0.47
CA TYR A 60 -4.62 -9.51 1.75
C TYR A 60 -5.16 -8.08 1.58
N SER A 61 -4.56 -7.29 0.69
CA SER A 61 -4.99 -5.91 0.45
C SER A 61 -6.37 -5.83 -0.19
N ILE A 62 -6.71 -6.79 -1.06
CA ILE A 62 -8.05 -6.88 -1.65
C ILE A 62 -9.10 -7.16 -0.57
N GLU A 63 -8.82 -8.06 0.37
CA GLU A 63 -9.73 -8.36 1.48
C GLU A 63 -9.92 -7.14 2.40
N LEU A 64 -8.86 -6.40 2.73
CA LEU A 64 -8.96 -5.14 3.47
C LEU A 64 -9.83 -4.11 2.72
N CYS A 65 -9.63 -3.99 1.41
CA CYS A 65 -10.42 -3.06 0.60
C CYS A 65 -11.91 -3.43 0.54
N TYR A 66 -12.26 -4.70 0.55
CA TYR A 66 -13.68 -5.09 0.67
C TYR A 66 -14.27 -4.68 2.01
N ARG A 67 -13.50 -4.73 3.12
CA ARG A 67 -13.97 -4.20 4.41
C ARG A 67 -14.17 -2.68 4.37
N ILE A 68 -13.29 -1.96 3.66
CA ILE A 68 -13.47 -0.53 3.40
C ILE A 68 -14.75 -0.28 2.59
N VAL A 69 -15.00 -1.08 1.56
CA VAL A 69 -16.24 -0.99 0.75
C VAL A 69 -17.48 -1.20 1.62
N ASP A 70 -17.46 -2.15 2.56
CA ASP A 70 -18.57 -2.39 3.48
C ASP A 70 -18.82 -1.18 4.41
N ALA A 71 -17.76 -0.51 4.86
CA ALA A 71 -17.86 0.75 5.60
C ALA A 71 -18.46 1.87 4.72
N ILE A 72 -18.06 1.97 3.45
CA ILE A 72 -18.63 2.93 2.48
C ILE A 72 -20.11 2.64 2.22
N ARG A 73 -20.50 1.37 2.02
CA ARG A 73 -21.90 0.95 1.88
C ARG A 73 -22.75 1.40 3.07
N THR A 74 -22.23 1.21 4.26
CA THR A 74 -22.88 1.63 5.52
C THR A 74 -22.99 3.15 5.58
N ARG A 75 -21.92 3.87 5.29
CA ARG A 75 -21.86 5.35 5.33
C ARG A 75 -22.83 6.00 4.35
N LEU A 76 -22.94 5.44 3.14
CA LEU A 76 -23.81 5.95 2.07
C LEU A 76 -25.22 5.36 2.11
N LYS A 77 -25.50 4.41 2.99
CA LYS A 77 -26.76 3.63 3.01
C LYS A 77 -27.06 2.98 1.64
N ALA A 78 -26.02 2.52 0.96
CA ALA A 78 -26.06 1.97 -0.39
C ALA A 78 -25.65 0.49 -0.41
N PRO A 79 -26.51 -0.46 0.05
CA PRO A 79 -26.14 -1.89 0.12
C PRO A 79 -25.86 -2.50 -1.27
N GLY A 80 -26.45 -1.92 -2.33
CA GLY A 80 -26.25 -2.34 -3.73
C GLY A 80 -25.05 -1.71 -4.42
N LEU A 81 -24.14 -1.04 -3.70
CA LEU A 81 -22.95 -0.43 -4.27
C LEU A 81 -22.11 -1.47 -5.03
N GLU A 82 -21.89 -1.23 -6.32
CA GLU A 82 -21.09 -2.10 -7.18
C GLU A 82 -19.58 -1.84 -7.01
N VAL A 83 -18.79 -2.92 -7.11
CA VAL A 83 -17.32 -2.85 -7.10
C VAL A 83 -16.79 -3.11 -8.48
N MET A 84 -16.14 -2.12 -9.08
CA MET A 84 -15.46 -2.23 -10.35
C MET A 84 -13.97 -2.45 -10.13
N LEU A 85 -13.44 -3.59 -10.56
CA LEU A 85 -12.03 -3.95 -10.42
C LEU A 85 -11.24 -3.50 -11.66
N ARG A 86 -10.14 -2.76 -11.45
CA ARG A 86 -9.26 -2.21 -12.49
C ARG A 86 -7.84 -2.72 -12.31
N PRO A 87 -7.26 -3.44 -13.28
CA PRO A 87 -5.87 -3.88 -13.17
C PRO A 87 -4.92 -2.69 -13.24
N VAL A 88 -3.95 -2.66 -12.33
CA VAL A 88 -2.89 -1.66 -12.27
C VAL A 88 -1.51 -2.32 -12.12
N THR A 89 -0.48 -1.64 -12.60
CA THR A 89 0.93 -2.03 -12.42
C THR A 89 1.60 -1.17 -11.34
N SER A 90 2.80 -1.54 -10.91
CA SER A 90 3.61 -0.67 -10.04
C SER A 90 3.90 0.68 -10.67
N ALA A 91 4.03 0.73 -12.01
CA ALA A 91 4.37 1.94 -12.75
C ALA A 91 3.18 2.89 -12.97
N ASN A 92 1.94 2.36 -13.16
CA ASN A 92 0.79 3.20 -13.54
C ASN A 92 -0.22 3.49 -12.43
N ARG A 93 -0.14 2.81 -11.26
CA ARG A 93 -1.12 2.92 -10.16
C ARG A 93 -1.32 4.35 -9.67
N SER A 94 -0.23 5.15 -9.55
CA SER A 94 -0.34 6.55 -9.13
C SER A 94 -1.09 7.38 -10.17
N ALA A 95 -0.78 7.22 -11.45
CA ALA A 95 -1.49 7.91 -12.53
C ALA A 95 -2.98 7.54 -12.57
N PHE A 96 -3.34 6.27 -12.33
CA PHE A 96 -4.74 5.83 -12.28
C PHE A 96 -5.48 6.47 -11.10
N MET A 97 -4.83 6.63 -9.94
CA MET A 97 -5.39 7.34 -8.79
C MET A 97 -5.58 8.83 -9.09
N LEU A 98 -4.55 9.51 -9.62
CA LEU A 98 -4.57 10.93 -9.92
C LEU A 98 -5.65 11.29 -10.96
N ASN A 99 -5.83 10.44 -11.97
CA ASN A 99 -6.83 10.63 -13.04
C ASN A 99 -8.23 10.15 -12.65
N GLY A 100 -8.47 9.71 -11.40
CA GLY A 100 -9.79 9.28 -10.93
C GLY A 100 -10.28 7.97 -11.55
N ILE A 101 -9.41 7.17 -12.21
CA ILE A 101 -9.76 5.87 -12.79
C ILE A 101 -10.04 4.85 -11.69
N VAL A 102 -9.36 4.97 -10.54
CA VAL A 102 -9.59 4.18 -9.34
C VAL A 102 -9.85 5.10 -8.14
N ASP A 103 -10.64 4.61 -7.18
CA ASP A 103 -10.97 5.29 -5.93
C ASP A 103 -10.10 4.77 -4.77
N LEU A 104 -9.76 3.49 -4.82
CA LEU A 104 -8.83 2.81 -3.92
C LEU A 104 -7.78 2.07 -4.76
N GLU A 105 -6.49 2.10 -4.38
CA GLU A 105 -5.50 1.17 -4.91
C GLU A 105 -5.12 0.17 -3.83
N CYS A 106 -5.39 -1.10 -4.09
CA CYS A 106 -5.36 -2.21 -3.15
C CYS A 106 -4.26 -3.21 -3.51
N GLY A 107 -3.05 -2.72 -3.59
CA GLY A 107 -1.87 -3.51 -3.93
C GLY A 107 -0.88 -3.69 -2.77
N SER A 108 0.41 -3.68 -3.13
CA SER A 108 1.56 -3.68 -2.24
C SER A 108 2.31 -2.35 -2.41
N THR A 109 1.64 -1.23 -2.10
CA THR A 109 2.19 0.09 -2.37
C THR A 109 2.84 0.67 -1.13
N THR A 110 4.17 0.85 -1.22
CA THR A 110 4.94 1.51 -0.16
C THR A 110 4.51 2.96 -0.04
N ASN A 111 4.15 3.35 1.17
CA ASN A 111 3.97 4.74 1.55
C ASN A 111 5.35 5.38 1.72
N THR A 112 5.62 6.44 0.97
CA THR A 112 6.84 7.24 1.09
C THR A 112 6.50 8.73 1.12
N LEU A 113 7.35 9.54 1.75
CA LEU A 113 7.19 10.99 1.76
C LEU A 113 7.11 11.59 0.33
N GLU A 114 7.82 10.97 -0.62
CA GLU A 114 7.78 11.40 -2.02
C GLU A 114 6.41 11.14 -2.64
N ARG A 115 5.87 9.92 -2.49
CA ARG A 115 4.54 9.57 -3.01
C ARG A 115 3.42 10.36 -2.34
N GLN A 116 3.58 10.74 -1.06
CA GLN A 116 2.62 11.60 -0.34
C GLN A 116 2.53 13.02 -0.93
N LYS A 117 3.46 13.44 -1.76
CA LYS A 117 3.33 14.70 -2.50
C LYS A 117 2.19 14.66 -3.52
N GLU A 118 1.88 13.51 -4.06
CA GLU A 118 0.90 13.30 -5.14
C GLU A 118 -0.39 12.61 -4.66
N VAL A 119 -0.28 11.55 -3.87
CA VAL A 119 -1.39 10.73 -3.37
C VAL A 119 -1.43 10.70 -1.85
N ALA A 120 -2.51 10.21 -1.26
CA ALA A 120 -2.58 9.91 0.16
C ALA A 120 -2.61 8.41 0.41
N PHE A 121 -2.24 8.02 1.62
CA PHE A 121 -2.22 6.64 2.07
C PHE A 121 -3.08 6.48 3.30
N SER A 122 -3.70 5.33 3.45
CA SER A 122 -4.31 4.93 4.72
C SER A 122 -3.26 4.76 5.82
N VAL A 123 -3.71 4.54 7.04
CA VAL A 123 -2.85 3.96 8.08
C VAL A 123 -2.17 2.70 7.54
N THR A 124 -0.94 2.43 8.01
CA THR A 124 -0.10 1.33 7.54
C THR A 124 -0.79 -0.02 7.77
N THR A 125 -0.91 -0.78 6.70
CA THR A 125 -1.56 -2.10 6.69
C THR A 125 -0.56 -3.25 6.71
N PHE A 126 0.70 -3.00 6.31
CA PHE A 126 1.78 -3.98 6.32
C PHE A 126 3.14 -3.27 6.42
N VAL A 127 4.16 -3.98 6.94
CA VAL A 127 5.56 -3.51 6.92
C VAL A 127 6.42 -4.66 6.41
N ALA A 128 6.98 -4.50 5.21
CA ALA A 128 7.91 -5.43 4.58
C ALA A 128 9.36 -4.99 4.80
N ALA A 129 10.30 -5.94 4.70
CA ALA A 129 11.71 -5.66 4.54
C ALA A 129 12.09 -5.73 3.06
N THR A 130 13.10 -5.00 2.61
CA THR A 130 13.65 -5.19 1.28
C THR A 130 14.70 -6.29 1.33
N SER A 131 14.61 -7.27 0.43
CA SER A 131 15.49 -8.45 0.38
C SER A 131 15.88 -8.75 -1.07
N LEU A 132 16.73 -9.74 -1.26
CA LEU A 132 17.00 -10.29 -2.59
C LEU A 132 16.67 -11.79 -2.63
N VAL A 133 16.31 -12.29 -3.80
CA VAL A 133 16.20 -13.71 -4.08
C VAL A 133 17.19 -14.10 -5.16
N ALA A 134 17.90 -15.21 -4.96
CA ALA A 134 18.80 -15.81 -5.94
C ALA A 134 18.67 -17.34 -5.91
N LYS A 135 19.18 -18.03 -6.93
CA LYS A 135 19.34 -19.48 -6.87
C LYS A 135 20.39 -19.84 -5.81
N LYS A 136 20.14 -20.84 -4.98
CA LYS A 136 21.08 -21.30 -3.93
C LYS A 136 22.46 -21.66 -4.47
N ALA A 137 22.50 -22.20 -5.70
CA ALA A 137 23.75 -22.53 -6.37
C ALA A 137 24.66 -21.32 -6.61
N ALA A 138 24.10 -20.11 -6.71
CA ALA A 138 24.85 -18.87 -6.88
C ALA A 138 25.57 -18.40 -5.59
N ARG A 139 25.19 -18.94 -4.42
CA ARG A 139 25.80 -18.64 -3.10
C ARG A 139 25.85 -17.14 -2.77
N ILE A 140 24.82 -16.40 -3.14
CA ILE A 140 24.68 -14.98 -2.83
C ILE A 140 24.19 -14.84 -1.40
N ASP A 141 24.89 -14.10 -0.57
CA ASP A 141 24.64 -13.88 0.86
C ASP A 141 24.48 -12.39 1.23
N SER A 142 24.73 -11.48 0.28
CA SER A 142 24.70 -10.04 0.52
C SER A 142 24.51 -9.25 -0.78
N LEU A 143 24.21 -7.95 -0.69
CA LEU A 143 24.22 -7.05 -1.86
C LEU A 143 25.62 -6.91 -2.46
N GLN A 144 26.66 -6.93 -1.63
CA GLN A 144 28.05 -6.83 -2.05
C GLN A 144 28.48 -8.02 -2.93
N ALA A 145 27.93 -9.20 -2.69
CA ALA A 145 28.18 -10.39 -3.51
C ALA A 145 27.63 -10.26 -4.96
N LEU A 146 26.78 -9.25 -5.22
CA LEU A 146 26.24 -8.97 -6.55
C LEU A 146 27.13 -8.06 -7.41
N LYS A 147 28.26 -7.57 -6.89
CA LYS A 147 29.13 -6.61 -7.60
C LYS A 147 29.43 -7.04 -9.04
N GLY A 148 29.24 -6.13 -10.00
CA GLY A 148 29.47 -6.35 -11.44
C GLY A 148 28.43 -7.26 -12.11
N SER A 149 27.36 -7.63 -11.40
CA SER A 149 26.37 -8.60 -11.91
C SER A 149 25.15 -7.91 -12.50
N THR A 150 24.41 -8.67 -13.31
CA THR A 150 23.06 -8.31 -13.74
C THR A 150 22.05 -8.67 -12.65
N VAL A 151 21.30 -7.68 -12.20
CA VAL A 151 20.26 -7.79 -11.16
C VAL A 151 18.95 -7.23 -11.70
N VAL A 152 17.84 -7.87 -11.38
CA VAL A 152 16.50 -7.36 -11.75
C VAL A 152 15.80 -6.77 -10.53
N SER A 153 15.00 -5.73 -10.78
CA SER A 153 13.97 -5.25 -9.83
C SER A 153 12.75 -4.79 -10.61
N THR A 154 11.59 -4.69 -9.95
CA THR A 154 10.36 -4.33 -10.65
C THR A 154 10.29 -2.82 -10.91
N ALA A 155 9.97 -2.43 -12.13
CA ALA A 155 9.81 -1.04 -12.52
C ALA A 155 8.71 -0.33 -11.69
N GLY A 156 8.94 0.95 -11.32
CA GLY A 156 7.99 1.76 -10.55
C GLY A 156 7.90 1.39 -9.07
N THR A 157 8.85 0.60 -8.54
CA THR A 157 8.95 0.28 -7.11
C THR A 157 10.00 1.13 -6.40
N THR A 158 9.88 1.21 -5.08
CA THR A 158 10.92 1.81 -4.22
C THR A 158 12.19 0.96 -4.19
N ALA A 159 12.04 -0.37 -4.34
CA ALA A 159 13.16 -1.31 -4.30
C ALA A 159 14.17 -1.06 -5.45
N ILE A 160 13.70 -0.79 -6.69
CA ILE A 160 14.62 -0.53 -7.81
C ILE A 160 15.40 0.78 -7.61
N ASN A 161 14.76 1.82 -7.04
CA ASN A 161 15.43 3.09 -6.75
C ASN A 161 16.45 2.91 -5.62
N ALA A 162 16.05 2.32 -4.49
CA ALA A 162 16.93 2.06 -3.35
C ALA A 162 18.14 1.16 -3.74
N LEU A 163 17.91 0.18 -4.62
CA LEU A 163 18.98 -0.64 -5.16
C LEU A 163 19.96 0.20 -5.99
N GLY A 164 19.46 1.06 -6.87
CA GLY A 164 20.30 1.95 -7.70
C GLY A 164 21.13 2.92 -6.86
N ASP A 165 20.49 3.59 -5.90
CA ASP A 165 21.15 4.53 -4.98
C ASP A 165 22.24 3.82 -4.15
N THR A 166 21.93 2.63 -3.62
CA THR A 166 22.88 1.84 -2.83
C THR A 166 24.03 1.32 -3.68
N ALA A 167 23.75 0.83 -4.89
CA ALA A 167 24.77 0.34 -5.82
C ALA A 167 25.76 1.46 -6.17
N GLN A 168 25.25 2.67 -6.44
CA GLN A 168 26.09 3.83 -6.71
C GLN A 168 26.92 4.22 -5.48
N ALA A 169 26.30 4.33 -4.30
CA ALA A 169 26.97 4.73 -3.06
C ALA A 169 28.08 3.76 -2.65
N GLN A 170 27.91 2.45 -2.93
CA GLN A 170 28.83 1.40 -2.54
C GLN A 170 29.77 0.93 -3.68
N GLY A 171 29.66 1.50 -4.87
CA GLY A 171 30.51 1.13 -6.02
C GLY A 171 30.31 -0.34 -6.46
N LEU A 172 29.05 -0.83 -6.45
CA LEU A 172 28.75 -2.22 -6.78
C LEU A 172 28.73 -2.52 -8.28
N ASP A 173 28.70 -1.49 -9.13
CA ASP A 173 28.70 -1.62 -10.60
C ASP A 173 27.64 -2.62 -11.11
N LEU A 174 26.40 -2.50 -10.62
CA LEU A 174 25.31 -3.40 -10.97
C LEU A 174 24.69 -3.02 -12.33
N HIS A 175 24.45 -4.02 -13.17
CA HIS A 175 23.57 -3.87 -14.32
C HIS A 175 22.12 -4.14 -13.92
N ILE A 176 21.35 -3.07 -13.59
CA ILE A 176 19.97 -3.21 -13.08
C ILE A 176 19.00 -3.25 -14.25
N ILE A 177 18.24 -4.34 -14.39
CA ILE A 177 17.20 -4.52 -15.40
C ILE A 177 15.82 -4.28 -14.74
N PRO A 178 14.96 -3.39 -15.28
CA PRO A 178 13.60 -3.25 -14.81
C PRO A 178 12.72 -4.38 -15.35
N GLY A 179 12.09 -5.18 -14.46
CA GLY A 179 11.02 -6.10 -14.82
C GLY A 179 9.66 -5.37 -14.87
N ARG A 180 8.80 -5.72 -15.78
CA ARG A 180 7.46 -5.13 -15.93
C ARG A 180 6.58 -5.35 -14.69
N ASP A 181 6.64 -6.55 -14.13
CA ASP A 181 5.96 -6.96 -12.91
C ASP A 181 6.84 -7.94 -12.10
N HIS A 182 6.36 -8.33 -10.91
CA HIS A 182 7.14 -9.17 -10.01
C HIS A 182 7.36 -10.60 -10.57
N ALA A 183 6.39 -11.14 -11.30
CA ALA A 183 6.50 -12.48 -11.89
C ALA A 183 7.50 -12.49 -13.05
N GLU A 184 7.49 -11.48 -13.91
CA GLU A 184 8.49 -11.35 -14.98
C GLU A 184 9.89 -11.15 -14.39
N ALA A 185 10.05 -10.27 -13.37
CA ALA A 185 11.33 -10.07 -12.71
C ALA A 185 11.87 -11.39 -12.11
N PHE A 186 11.03 -12.16 -11.44
CA PHE A 186 11.43 -13.45 -10.89
C PHE A 186 11.77 -14.46 -12.00
N SER A 187 11.02 -14.50 -13.11
CA SER A 187 11.31 -15.37 -14.23
C SER A 187 12.67 -15.11 -14.89
N MET A 188 13.21 -13.89 -14.79
CA MET A 188 14.56 -13.59 -15.26
C MET A 188 15.62 -14.27 -14.41
N VAL A 189 15.39 -14.45 -13.10
CA VAL A 189 16.27 -15.25 -12.22
C VAL A 189 16.11 -16.74 -12.51
N GLU A 190 14.88 -17.22 -12.75
CA GLU A 190 14.61 -18.61 -13.11
C GLU A 190 15.37 -19.01 -14.41
N ALA A 191 15.39 -18.10 -15.39
CA ALA A 191 16.01 -18.29 -16.71
C ALA A 191 17.50 -17.89 -16.75
N ASP A 192 18.15 -17.63 -15.63
CA ASP A 192 19.58 -17.18 -15.52
C ASP A 192 19.89 -15.88 -16.32
N ARG A 193 18.87 -15.05 -16.57
CA ARG A 193 19.03 -13.74 -17.22
C ARG A 193 19.42 -12.64 -16.23
N ALA A 194 19.18 -12.86 -14.94
CA ALA A 194 19.62 -12.04 -13.83
C ALA A 194 20.10 -12.95 -12.70
N LEU A 195 21.16 -12.53 -12.00
CA LEU A 195 21.73 -13.28 -10.89
C LEU A 195 20.82 -13.26 -9.66
N ALA A 196 20.15 -12.11 -9.41
CA ALA A 196 19.24 -11.92 -8.30
C ALA A 196 18.08 -10.99 -8.67
N PHE A 197 16.97 -11.11 -7.92
CA PHE A 197 15.87 -10.17 -7.94
C PHE A 197 15.76 -9.50 -6.57
N VAL A 198 15.88 -8.17 -6.54
CA VAL A 198 15.75 -7.34 -5.32
C VAL A 198 14.33 -6.78 -5.24
N MET A 199 13.63 -7.10 -4.16
CA MET A 199 12.24 -6.72 -3.92
C MET A 199 11.87 -6.89 -2.43
N ASP A 200 10.66 -6.53 -2.06
CA ASP A 200 10.15 -6.71 -0.71
C ASP A 200 10.05 -8.21 -0.36
N ASP A 201 10.57 -8.58 0.79
CA ASP A 201 10.74 -9.96 1.25
C ASP A 201 9.48 -10.81 1.12
N VAL A 202 8.36 -10.27 1.56
CA VAL A 202 7.07 -10.96 1.52
C VAL A 202 6.61 -11.28 0.10
N LEU A 203 6.89 -10.40 -0.88
CA LEU A 203 6.60 -10.65 -2.30
C LEU A 203 7.51 -11.73 -2.85
N LEU A 204 8.79 -11.73 -2.46
CA LEU A 204 9.74 -12.79 -2.82
C LEU A 204 9.31 -14.14 -2.26
N HIS A 205 8.85 -14.20 -0.99
CA HIS A 205 8.31 -15.42 -0.39
C HIS A 205 7.10 -15.95 -1.18
N GLY A 206 6.19 -15.06 -1.58
CA GLY A 206 5.02 -15.43 -2.39
C GLY A 206 5.41 -16.02 -3.76
N LEU A 207 6.40 -15.43 -4.43
CA LEU A 207 6.89 -15.90 -5.73
C LEU A 207 7.64 -17.23 -5.61
N VAL A 208 8.52 -17.35 -4.64
CA VAL A 208 9.27 -18.60 -4.37
C VAL A 208 8.31 -19.74 -4.04
N ALA A 209 7.30 -19.49 -3.20
CA ALA A 209 6.30 -20.51 -2.86
C ALA A 209 5.47 -20.97 -4.07
N ALA A 210 5.31 -20.12 -5.08
CA ALA A 210 4.61 -20.43 -6.32
C ALA A 210 5.51 -21.03 -7.42
N ALA A 211 6.83 -21.04 -7.22
CA ALA A 211 7.80 -21.58 -8.17
C ALA A 211 7.65 -23.10 -8.32
N LYS A 212 8.10 -23.63 -9.46
CA LYS A 212 8.09 -25.07 -9.75
C LYS A 212 8.92 -25.88 -8.74
N ASP A 213 10.06 -25.32 -8.33
CA ASP A 213 10.94 -25.89 -7.30
C ASP A 213 11.35 -24.79 -6.32
N PRO A 214 10.56 -24.54 -5.27
CA PRO A 214 10.87 -23.53 -4.25
C PRO A 214 12.21 -23.76 -3.55
N GLY A 215 12.63 -25.03 -3.44
CA GLY A 215 13.87 -25.44 -2.80
C GLY A 215 15.15 -24.92 -3.47
N MET A 216 15.07 -24.51 -4.73
CA MET A 216 16.21 -23.97 -5.48
C MET A 216 16.59 -22.54 -5.08
N TYR A 217 15.73 -21.79 -4.41
CA TYR A 217 15.93 -20.35 -4.15
C TYR A 217 16.25 -20.08 -2.69
N ALA A 218 17.05 -19.03 -2.48
CA ALA A 218 17.30 -18.43 -1.16
C ALA A 218 16.87 -16.97 -1.19
N ILE A 219 16.16 -16.55 -0.15
CA ILE A 219 15.85 -15.14 0.12
C ILE A 219 16.85 -14.65 1.15
N VAL A 220 17.55 -13.57 0.83
CA VAL A 220 18.64 -13.00 1.64
C VAL A 220 18.21 -11.59 2.06
N ALA A 221 18.27 -11.31 3.36
CA ALA A 221 18.00 -9.99 3.90
C ALA A 221 19.04 -8.97 3.40
N THR A 222 18.63 -7.72 3.29
CA THR A 222 19.49 -6.60 2.92
C THR A 222 19.34 -5.47 3.92
N ASP A 223 20.27 -4.52 3.90
CA ASP A 223 20.21 -3.29 4.72
C ASP A 223 19.39 -2.17 4.05
N LEU A 224 18.65 -2.50 2.98
CA LEU A 224 17.76 -1.55 2.30
C LEU A 224 16.59 -1.17 3.21
N PRO A 225 15.98 0.02 3.01
CA PRO A 225 14.91 0.52 3.87
C PRO A 225 13.70 -0.42 3.92
N VAL A 226 13.02 -0.45 5.08
CA VAL A 226 11.73 -1.10 5.25
C VAL A 226 10.65 -0.41 4.41
N GLN A 227 9.60 -1.15 4.08
CA GLN A 227 8.55 -0.76 3.15
C GLN A 227 7.19 -0.75 3.87
N PRO A 228 6.74 0.38 4.45
CA PRO A 228 5.39 0.46 5.01
C PRO A 228 4.37 0.56 3.88
N TYR A 229 3.42 -0.38 3.82
CA TYR A 229 2.35 -0.36 2.83
C TYR A 229 1.09 0.30 3.39
N GLY A 230 0.37 0.99 2.51
CA GLY A 230 -0.96 1.53 2.77
C GLY A 230 -1.87 1.39 1.56
N ILE A 231 -3.16 1.48 1.78
CA ILE A 231 -4.14 1.62 0.71
C ILE A 231 -4.03 3.05 0.17
N VAL A 232 -3.88 3.19 -1.17
CA VAL A 232 -3.74 4.51 -1.79
C VAL A 232 -5.10 5.11 -2.07
N VAL A 233 -5.24 6.38 -1.75
CA VAL A 233 -6.43 7.21 -2.00
C VAL A 233 -6.02 8.57 -2.57
N ARG A 234 -6.99 9.35 -3.08
CA ARG A 234 -6.72 10.71 -3.55
C ARG A 234 -6.27 11.63 -2.41
N LYS A 235 -5.23 12.43 -2.66
CA LYS A 235 -4.67 13.35 -1.67
C LYS A 235 -5.66 14.44 -1.24
N ASN A 236 -6.46 14.93 -2.18
CA ASN A 236 -7.33 16.09 -1.96
C ASN A 236 -8.73 15.69 -1.45
N ASP A 237 -8.83 14.55 -0.77
CA ASP A 237 -10.08 14.06 -0.17
C ASP A 237 -9.84 13.53 1.25
N PRO A 238 -9.61 14.42 2.23
CA PRO A 238 -9.32 14.02 3.61
C PRO A 238 -10.48 13.27 4.27
N GLU A 239 -11.73 13.58 3.93
CA GLU A 239 -12.89 12.88 4.49
C GLU A 239 -12.99 11.44 3.98
N PHE A 240 -12.66 11.18 2.70
CA PHE A 240 -12.56 9.82 2.19
C PHE A 240 -11.43 9.04 2.85
N LYS A 241 -10.24 9.66 2.96
CA LYS A 241 -9.11 9.06 3.68
C LYS A 241 -9.48 8.71 5.11
N LYS A 242 -10.14 9.62 5.83
CA LYS A 242 -10.59 9.39 7.20
C LYS A 242 -11.51 8.17 7.31
N LEU A 243 -12.49 8.03 6.41
CA LEU A 243 -13.37 6.85 6.37
C LEU A 243 -12.58 5.55 6.13
N VAL A 244 -11.60 5.58 5.22
CA VAL A 244 -10.71 4.44 4.94
C VAL A 244 -9.90 4.08 6.18
N ASP A 245 -9.31 5.07 6.86
CA ASP A 245 -8.53 4.87 8.07
C ASP A 245 -9.39 4.30 9.21
N GLU A 246 -10.58 4.85 9.43
CA GLU A 246 -11.53 4.38 10.45
C GLU A 246 -11.92 2.92 10.21
N ALA A 247 -12.16 2.53 8.95
CA ALA A 247 -12.46 1.15 8.59
C ALA A 247 -11.30 0.21 8.92
N ILE A 248 -10.06 0.57 8.57
CA ILE A 248 -8.87 -0.24 8.86
C ILE A 248 -8.60 -0.31 10.37
N VAL A 249 -8.68 0.82 11.07
CA VAL A 249 -8.49 0.88 12.53
C VAL A 249 -9.55 0.05 13.28
N ALA A 250 -10.77 -0.03 12.77
CA ALA A 250 -11.80 -0.91 13.31
C ALA A 250 -11.38 -2.39 13.23
N LEU A 251 -10.77 -2.83 12.11
CA LEU A 251 -10.22 -4.19 11.96
C LEU A 251 -9.07 -4.45 12.95
N PHE A 252 -8.25 -3.43 13.24
CA PHE A 252 -7.17 -3.54 14.23
C PHE A 252 -7.73 -3.74 15.63
N LYS A 253 -8.72 -2.92 16.01
CA LYS A 253 -9.34 -2.94 17.35
C LYS A 253 -10.16 -4.22 17.60
N SER A 254 -10.85 -4.74 16.58
CA SER A 254 -11.65 -5.97 16.71
C SER A 254 -10.82 -7.25 16.72
N GLY A 255 -9.55 -7.19 16.31
CA GLY A 255 -8.71 -8.36 16.10
C GLY A 255 -8.99 -9.11 14.79
N GLU A 256 -9.85 -8.60 13.93
CA GLU A 256 -10.13 -9.20 12.61
C GLU A 256 -8.89 -9.19 11.71
N VAL A 257 -8.06 -8.14 11.78
CA VAL A 257 -6.83 -8.05 11.00
C VAL A 257 -5.90 -9.24 11.25
N GLN A 258 -5.83 -9.78 12.49
CA GLN A 258 -5.01 -10.95 12.81
C GLN A 258 -5.55 -12.23 12.14
N GLN A 259 -6.88 -12.33 11.96
CA GLN A 259 -7.50 -13.45 11.25
C GLN A 259 -7.22 -13.36 9.75
N ILE A 260 -7.40 -12.17 9.17
CA ILE A 260 -7.06 -11.89 7.76
C ILE A 260 -5.56 -12.14 7.53
N TYR A 261 -4.69 -11.66 8.43
CA TYR A 261 -3.25 -11.91 8.34
C TYR A 261 -2.93 -13.41 8.30
N ARG A 262 -3.44 -14.19 9.26
CA ARG A 262 -3.22 -15.64 9.30
C ARG A 262 -3.67 -16.34 8.03
N LYS A 263 -4.81 -15.96 7.47
CA LYS A 263 -5.33 -16.53 6.22
C LYS A 263 -4.33 -16.42 5.07
N TRP A 264 -3.66 -15.26 4.93
CA TRP A 264 -2.83 -14.96 3.77
C TRP A 264 -1.34 -15.29 3.97
N PHE A 265 -0.83 -15.22 5.20
CA PHE A 265 0.61 -15.33 5.46
C PHE A 265 0.99 -16.64 6.18
N ALA A 266 0.07 -17.33 6.85
CA ALA A 266 0.39 -18.64 7.45
C ALA A 266 0.80 -19.69 6.41
N PRO A 267 0.21 -19.77 5.21
CA PRO A 267 0.67 -20.68 4.16
C PRO A 267 2.11 -20.43 3.71
N LEU A 268 2.60 -19.19 3.86
CA LEU A 268 3.97 -18.79 3.56
C LEU A 268 4.92 -18.94 4.77
N GLN A 269 4.39 -19.39 5.92
CA GLN A 269 5.11 -19.50 7.19
C GLN A 269 5.72 -18.16 7.66
N LEU A 270 5.05 -17.05 7.33
CA LEU A 270 5.48 -15.70 7.69
C LEU A 270 4.72 -15.23 8.94
N PRO A 271 5.40 -15.14 10.11
CA PRO A 271 4.81 -14.55 11.29
C PRO A 271 4.70 -13.04 11.15
N MET A 272 3.72 -12.44 11.83
CA MET A 272 3.59 -10.99 11.87
C MET A 272 4.82 -10.36 12.53
N SER A 273 5.49 -9.47 11.80
CA SER A 273 6.73 -8.81 12.25
C SER A 273 6.48 -7.90 13.47
N PRO A 274 7.51 -7.64 14.31
CA PRO A 274 7.41 -6.66 15.40
C PRO A 274 6.99 -5.26 14.90
N ALA A 275 7.53 -4.81 13.77
CA ALA A 275 7.20 -3.54 13.15
C ALA A 275 5.72 -3.45 12.77
N LEU A 276 5.15 -4.50 12.17
CA LEU A 276 3.72 -4.55 11.84
C LEU A 276 2.85 -4.58 13.11
N LYS A 277 3.24 -5.35 14.13
CA LYS A 277 2.52 -5.37 15.43
C LYS A 277 2.49 -3.97 16.06
N LYS A 278 3.62 -3.24 16.02
CA LYS A 278 3.72 -1.85 16.50
C LYS A 278 2.78 -0.93 15.71
N ALA A 279 2.79 -1.03 14.36
CA ALA A 279 1.92 -0.23 13.49
C ALA A 279 0.41 -0.50 13.71
N ILE A 280 0.02 -1.74 14.02
CA ILE A 280 -1.36 -2.09 14.37
C ILE A 280 -1.75 -1.53 15.75
N ALA A 281 -0.85 -1.61 16.75
CA ALA A 281 -1.09 -1.11 18.10
C ALA A 281 -1.15 0.41 18.18
N ALA A 282 -0.36 1.10 17.36
CA ALA A 282 -0.31 2.56 17.23
C ALA A 282 -0.42 2.95 15.75
N PRO A 283 -1.64 2.99 15.20
CA PRO A 283 -1.86 3.26 13.76
C PRO A 283 -1.25 4.58 13.32
N THR A 284 -0.48 4.52 12.23
CA THR A 284 0.19 5.67 11.62
C THR A 284 0.19 5.52 10.10
N ASP A 285 0.21 6.64 9.39
CA ASP A 285 0.40 6.75 7.95
C ASP A 285 1.75 7.39 7.60
N SER A 286 2.75 7.22 8.46
CA SER A 286 4.08 7.75 8.20
C SER A 286 4.69 7.17 6.94
N GLY A 287 5.17 8.03 6.06
CA GLY A 287 5.98 7.66 4.89
C GLY A 287 7.48 7.57 5.21
N ASP A 288 7.87 7.78 6.48
CA ASP A 288 9.26 7.67 6.92
C ASP A 288 9.54 6.24 7.42
N PRO A 289 10.47 5.49 6.77
CA PRO A 289 10.85 4.15 7.23
C PRO A 289 11.36 4.10 8.67
N ALA A 290 11.91 5.21 9.21
CA ALA A 290 12.41 5.28 10.58
C ALA A 290 11.31 5.10 11.63
N ALA A 291 10.05 5.42 11.31
CA ALA A 291 8.90 5.23 12.20
C ALA A 291 8.61 3.75 12.50
N TYR A 292 9.19 2.82 11.73
CA TYR A 292 8.93 1.37 11.79
C TYR A 292 10.12 0.54 12.29
N ARG A 293 11.15 1.19 12.80
CA ARG A 293 12.32 0.55 13.44
C ARG A 293 12.10 0.30 14.93
#